data_31dde4180d6b39023a762b0baf7f4555
#
_entry.id   31dde4180d6b39023a762b0baf7f4555
#
_cell.length_a   1.000
_cell.length_b   1.000
_cell.length_c   1.000
_cell.angle_alpha   90.00
_cell.angle_beta   90.00
_cell.angle_gamma   90.00
#
_symmetry.space_group_name_H-M   'P 1'
#
loop_
_entity.id
_entity.type
_entity.pdbx_description
1 polymer ?
#
loop_
_entity_poly.entity_id
_entity_poly.type
_entity_poly.pdbx_seq_one_letter_code
_entity_poly.pdbx_strand_id
1 'polypeptide(L)'
;MRDLKLVLLLIFTIPLISKALSESRPNIVIIFTDDQGYGDLGCYGNKKNKTPRLDQLAKEGIKFTSFYSQTVCGPSRSALLTGRQPF
;
A
#
# COMPACT_ATOMS: atom_id res chain seq x y z
N MET A 1 -3.66 -28.55 44.01
CA MET A 1 -3.25 -29.23 42.75
C MET A 1 -4.03 -28.77 41.54
N ARG A 2 -5.30 -28.33 41.66
CA ARG A 2 -6.11 -27.85 40.57
C ARG A 2 -5.64 -26.47 40.07
N ASP A 3 -5.24 -25.59 40.98
CA ASP A 3 -4.81 -24.22 40.69
C ASP A 3 -3.43 -24.15 40.05
N LEU A 4 -2.54 -25.07 40.38
CA LEU A 4 -1.21 -25.17 39.78
C LEU A 4 -1.28 -25.56 38.28
N LYS A 5 -2.21 -26.43 37.92
CA LYS A 5 -2.43 -26.80 36.50
C LYS A 5 -2.99 -25.65 35.68
N LEU A 6 -3.88 -24.84 36.27
CA LEU A 6 -4.43 -23.63 35.64
C LEU A 6 -3.35 -22.57 35.42
N VAL A 7 -2.48 -22.34 36.39
CA VAL A 7 -1.36 -21.39 36.28
C VAL A 7 -0.36 -21.83 35.22
N LEU A 8 -0.02 -23.13 35.20
CA LEU A 8 0.85 -23.69 34.16
C LEU A 8 0.24 -23.56 32.72
N LEU A 9 -1.06 -23.76 32.60
CA LEU A 9 -1.76 -23.59 31.33
C LEU A 9 -1.74 -22.12 30.83
N LEU A 10 -1.94 -21.18 31.77
CA LEU A 10 -1.87 -19.74 31.49
C LEU A 10 -0.47 -19.29 31.05
N ILE A 11 0.58 -19.77 31.72
CA ILE A 11 1.98 -19.43 31.38
C ILE A 11 2.35 -19.95 29.98
N PHE A 12 1.79 -21.09 29.57
CA PHE A 12 2.09 -21.67 28.25
C PHE A 12 1.32 -21.00 27.08
N THR A 13 0.16 -20.38 27.37
CA THR A 13 -0.67 -19.72 26.35
C THR A 13 -0.24 -18.28 26.07
N ILE A 14 0.35 -17.57 27.02
CA ILE A 14 0.81 -16.19 26.88
C ILE A 14 1.83 -16.01 25.72
N PRO A 15 2.89 -16.83 25.57
CA PRO A 15 3.85 -16.68 24.48
C PRO A 15 3.26 -16.99 23.09
N LEU A 16 2.21 -17.82 23.01
CA LEU A 16 1.53 -18.11 21.74
C LEU A 16 0.73 -16.90 21.22
N ILE A 17 0.06 -16.20 22.13
CA ILE A 17 -0.72 -14.99 21.83
C ILE A 17 0.21 -13.83 21.43
N SER A 18 1.36 -13.70 22.11
CA SER A 18 2.34 -12.66 21.81
C SER A 18 2.94 -12.79 20.40
N LYS A 19 3.09 -13.99 19.87
CA LYS A 19 3.60 -14.25 18.53
C LYS A 19 2.56 -13.95 17.43
N ALA A 20 1.28 -14.08 17.74
CA ALA A 20 0.18 -13.77 16.82
C ALA A 20 -0.02 -12.25 16.64
N LEU A 21 0.46 -11.42 17.59
CA LEU A 21 0.38 -9.96 17.53
C LEU A 21 1.62 -9.30 16.94
N SER A 22 2.62 -10.05 16.53
CA SER A 22 3.78 -9.55 15.78
C SER A 22 3.38 -9.37 14.31
N GLU A 23 2.60 -8.36 14.04
CA GLU A 23 2.26 -7.93 12.68
C GLU A 23 3.53 -7.41 12.01
N SER A 24 4.03 -8.13 11.03
CA SER A 24 5.14 -7.64 10.21
C SER A 24 4.66 -6.43 9.41
N ARG A 25 5.22 -5.26 9.69
CA ARG A 25 4.89 -4.05 8.93
C ARG A 25 5.28 -4.26 7.47
N PRO A 26 4.39 -4.00 6.52
CA PRO A 26 4.69 -4.17 5.11
C PRO A 26 5.73 -3.14 4.65
N ASN A 27 6.55 -3.53 3.69
CA ASN A 27 7.36 -2.57 2.94
C ASN A 27 6.47 -1.83 1.93
N ILE A 28 6.61 -0.53 1.86
CA ILE A 28 5.82 0.32 0.95
C ILE A 28 6.77 0.98 -0.04
N VAL A 29 6.52 0.80 -1.33
CA VAL A 29 7.24 1.47 -2.42
C VAL A 29 6.27 2.38 -3.15
N ILE A 30 6.59 3.67 -3.22
CA ILE A 30 5.80 4.66 -3.95
C ILE A 30 6.54 5.02 -5.24
N ILE A 31 5.87 4.81 -6.38
CA ILE A 31 6.35 5.24 -7.69
C ILE A 31 5.47 6.41 -8.12
N PHE A 32 6.00 7.62 -8.04
CA PHE A 32 5.29 8.85 -8.35
C PHE A 32 5.88 9.48 -9.61
N THR A 33 5.18 9.30 -10.72
CA THR A 33 5.61 9.78 -12.04
C THR A 33 5.47 11.30 -12.17
N ASP A 34 6.11 11.87 -13.18
CA ASP A 34 6.00 13.28 -13.53
C ASP A 34 5.39 13.39 -14.93
N ASP A 35 4.48 14.35 -15.12
CA ASP A 35 3.79 14.65 -16.37
C ASP A 35 3.12 13.45 -17.09
N GLN A 36 2.77 12.41 -16.35
CA GLN A 36 2.08 11.25 -16.88
C GLN A 36 0.57 11.49 -16.96
N GLY A 37 0.02 11.44 -18.17
CA GLY A 37 -1.41 11.51 -18.40
C GLY A 37 -2.15 10.19 -18.11
N TYR A 38 -3.44 10.28 -17.83
CA TYR A 38 -4.31 9.11 -17.58
C TYR A 38 -4.24 8.08 -18.72
N GLY A 39 -4.23 8.56 -19.97
CA GLY A 39 -4.21 7.71 -21.16
C GLY A 39 -2.82 7.23 -21.61
N ASP A 40 -1.76 7.43 -20.82
CA ASP A 40 -0.40 7.06 -21.24
C ASP A 40 -0.06 5.59 -21.02
N LEU A 41 -0.81 4.90 -20.17
CA LEU A 41 -0.60 3.49 -19.88
C LEU A 41 -1.53 2.58 -20.67
N GLY A 42 -1.03 1.40 -21.04
CA GLY A 42 -1.81 0.38 -21.74
C GLY A 42 -3.04 -0.07 -20.96
N CYS A 43 -2.94 -0.23 -19.65
CA CYS A 43 -4.05 -0.59 -18.76
C CYS A 43 -5.19 0.45 -18.72
N TYR A 44 -4.93 1.68 -19.16
CA TYR A 44 -5.94 2.74 -19.34
C TYR A 44 -6.31 2.97 -20.80
N GLY A 45 -5.91 2.05 -21.71
CA GLY A 45 -6.36 2.04 -23.11
C GLY A 45 -5.36 2.61 -24.12
N ASN A 46 -4.14 2.96 -23.72
CA ASN A 46 -3.13 3.39 -24.66
C ASN A 46 -2.70 2.25 -25.59
N LYS A 47 -2.82 2.47 -26.92
CA LYS A 47 -2.44 1.49 -27.93
C LYS A 47 -1.03 1.69 -28.49
N LYS A 48 -0.47 2.88 -28.31
CA LYS A 48 0.86 3.27 -28.83
C LYS A 48 1.97 2.93 -27.84
N ASN A 49 1.78 3.31 -26.56
CA ASN A 49 2.75 3.06 -25.51
C ASN A 49 2.70 1.59 -25.06
N LYS A 50 3.86 0.98 -24.96
CA LYS A 50 4.00 -0.39 -24.47
C LYS A 50 4.42 -0.37 -23.01
N THR A 51 3.48 -0.67 -22.11
CA THR A 51 3.70 -0.64 -20.65
C THR A 51 3.40 -1.99 -19.99
N PRO A 52 3.99 -3.12 -20.47
CA PRO A 52 3.54 -4.47 -20.09
C PRO A 52 3.71 -4.74 -18.59
N ARG A 53 4.71 -4.19 -17.93
CA ARG A 53 4.94 -4.38 -16.49
C ARG A 53 3.94 -3.60 -15.63
N LEU A 54 3.61 -2.37 -16.02
CA LEU A 54 2.57 -1.58 -15.37
C LEU A 54 1.17 -2.15 -15.62
N ASP A 55 0.93 -2.65 -16.82
CA ASP A 55 -0.31 -3.33 -17.16
C ASP A 55 -0.49 -4.62 -16.34
N GLN A 56 0.59 -5.36 -16.12
CA GLN A 56 0.59 -6.54 -15.25
C GLN A 56 0.30 -6.16 -13.79
N LEU A 57 0.98 -5.15 -13.28
CA LEU A 57 0.75 -4.64 -11.92
C LEU A 57 -0.71 -4.20 -11.73
N ALA A 58 -1.30 -3.54 -12.72
CA ALA A 58 -2.70 -3.13 -12.68
C ALA A 58 -3.68 -4.32 -12.68
N LYS A 59 -3.30 -5.46 -13.26
CA LYS A 59 -4.11 -6.69 -13.21
C LYS A 59 -4.01 -7.44 -11.89
N GLU A 60 -2.84 -7.39 -11.26
CA GLU A 60 -2.55 -8.09 -10.00
C GLU A 60 -3.01 -7.30 -8.77
N GLY A 61 -3.12 -5.97 -8.90
CA GLY A 61 -3.47 -5.06 -7.83
C GLY A 61 -4.81 -4.36 -8.02
N ILE A 62 -4.91 -3.18 -7.47
CA ILE A 62 -6.09 -2.33 -7.58
C ILE A 62 -5.81 -1.19 -8.56
N LYS A 63 -6.66 -1.01 -9.55
CA LYS A 63 -6.62 0.07 -10.52
C LYS A 63 -7.73 1.08 -10.24
N PHE A 64 -7.37 2.32 -9.95
CA PHE A 64 -8.33 3.40 -9.76
C PHE A 64 -8.68 4.07 -11.10
N THR A 65 -9.96 4.34 -11.30
CA THR A 65 -10.45 5.06 -12.50
C THR A 65 -10.70 6.54 -12.22
N SER A 66 -10.79 6.92 -10.94
CA SER A 66 -11.06 8.28 -10.50
C SER A 66 -10.19 8.60 -9.28
N PHE A 67 -8.89 8.74 -9.50
CA PHE A 67 -7.92 9.12 -8.48
C PHE A 67 -7.07 10.28 -9.02
N TYR A 68 -7.11 11.41 -8.33
CA TYR A 68 -6.53 12.65 -8.82
C TYR A 68 -5.41 13.14 -7.91
N SER A 69 -4.31 13.57 -8.52
CA SER A 69 -3.29 14.39 -7.87
C SER A 69 -3.75 15.85 -7.80
N GLN A 70 -2.90 16.74 -7.32
CA GLN A 70 -3.11 18.19 -7.42
C GLN A 70 -2.90 18.66 -8.87
N THR A 71 -3.19 19.93 -9.13
CA THR A 71 -3.22 20.50 -10.48
C THR A 71 -1.88 20.48 -11.22
N VAL A 72 -0.76 20.50 -10.48
CA VAL A 72 0.60 20.46 -11.03
C VAL A 72 1.56 19.68 -10.11
N CYS A 73 2.77 19.40 -10.60
CA CYS A 73 3.75 18.54 -9.93
C CYS A 73 4.17 19.06 -8.54
N GLY A 74 4.41 20.33 -8.37
CA GLY A 74 4.86 20.91 -7.08
C GLY A 74 3.88 20.66 -5.94
N PRO A 75 2.62 21.13 -6.02
CA PRO A 75 1.58 20.84 -5.05
C PRO A 75 1.34 19.32 -4.83
N SER A 76 1.37 18.52 -5.89
CA SER A 76 1.18 17.07 -5.79
C SER A 76 2.29 16.40 -4.95
N ARG A 77 3.55 16.76 -5.20
CA ARG A 77 4.71 16.26 -4.45
C ARG A 77 4.70 16.75 -3.00
N SER A 78 4.35 18.02 -2.79
CA SER A 78 4.20 18.58 -1.45
C SER A 78 3.13 17.86 -0.65
N ALA A 79 1.95 17.62 -1.24
CA ALA A 79 0.87 16.87 -0.60
C ALA A 79 1.30 15.44 -0.23
N LEU A 80 1.98 14.74 -1.16
CA LEU A 80 2.48 13.38 -0.93
C LEU A 80 3.49 13.33 0.22
N LEU A 81 4.45 14.25 0.25
CA LEU A 81 5.54 14.25 1.24
C LEU A 81 5.08 14.72 2.63
N THR A 82 4.11 15.61 2.69
CA THR A 82 3.68 16.22 3.95
C THR A 82 2.38 15.63 4.51
N GLY A 83 1.62 14.92 3.69
CA GLY A 83 0.26 14.47 4.02
C GLY A 83 -0.73 15.62 4.20
N ARG A 84 -0.40 16.84 3.73
CA ARG A 84 -1.22 18.04 3.88
C ARG A 84 -1.70 18.53 2.53
N GLN A 85 -2.86 19.17 2.54
CA GLN A 85 -3.38 19.86 1.37
C GLN A 85 -2.46 21.06 1.07
N PRO A 86 -1.90 21.18 -0.14
CA PRO A 86 -1.14 22.36 -0.54
C PRO A 86 -2.08 23.55 -0.70
N PHE A 87 -1.58 24.73 -0.44
CA PHE A 87 -2.29 25.99 -0.60
C PHE A 87 -2.38 26.38 -2.07
#